data_4868120fd1f1050a3625f0e1318e25c7
#
_entry.id   4868120fd1f1050a3625f0e1318e25c7
#
_cell.length_a   1.000
_cell.length_b   1.000
_cell.length_c   1.000
_cell.angle_alpha   90.00
_cell.angle_beta   90.00
_cell.angle_gamma   90.00
#
_symmetry.space_group_name_H-M   'P 1'
#
loop_
_entity.id
_entity.type
_entity.pdbx_description
1 polymer ?
#
loop_
_entity_poly.entity_id
_entity_poly.type
_entity_poly.pdbx_seq_one_letter_code
_entity_poly.pdbx_strand_id
1 'polypeptide(L)'
;MKLTISLKMLLSYLAMAVLAITASAYAIFSLQNLNELAYTIIDQDFFVADNSKNMVDALLAQESAEKKYLILKDPSIAELFWSRSEEFNKGLDNFKKGNVPGTSGMLSRLLLLHNRYNELFHQEMGLVKENRGEDAVKISEAESKKAIEEIASLLRELRMKAEDNIETRMNLIKVRGVKASQMTITLSVISLMVGLALALIITYNISKPLKELKKATGLIAEGKFDYNLNINRHDEIGSLAEAFGFMTERLKVLETLLLDASPLTGLPGNIAIEKEIEKRFTEKKQFSLCHVDLDNFKPFADKYGYAWGSEVIKEVANILVGHVPITDNGSDFLGHIGGDDFIIISDPKKTDRICQSIIDEFDRRIMRFYSEKDRQKGFIVGKDRQGNQQRFPLITLTIAMVTDDGTHYKGPLDMAKKAAELKEYAKTLPGSNYVKQEDVENVS
;
A
#
# COMPACT_ATOMS: atom_id res chain seq x y z
N MET A 1 -6.49 3.60 -17.93
CA MET A 1 -5.46 2.87 -17.15
C MET A 1 -5.89 2.88 -15.69
N LYS A 2 -6.13 1.71 -15.07
CA LYS A 2 -6.60 1.63 -13.69
C LYS A 2 -5.37 1.72 -12.78
N LEU A 3 -5.35 2.74 -11.92
CA LEU A 3 -4.21 2.99 -11.04
C LEU A 3 -4.23 1.98 -9.87
N THR A 4 -3.14 1.25 -9.70
CA THR A 4 -2.89 0.39 -8.55
C THR A 4 -2.80 1.21 -7.26
N ILE A 5 -3.03 0.59 -6.11
CA ILE A 5 -2.90 1.26 -4.79
C ILE A 5 -1.47 1.77 -4.62
N SER A 6 -0.49 0.97 -4.98
CA SER A 6 0.93 1.34 -4.94
C SER A 6 1.22 2.61 -5.76
N LEU A 7 0.68 2.71 -6.97
CA LEU A 7 0.88 3.88 -7.82
C LEU A 7 0.16 5.13 -7.28
N LYS A 8 -1.05 4.98 -6.70
CA LYS A 8 -1.77 6.09 -6.05
C LYS A 8 -0.98 6.64 -4.85
N MET A 9 -0.41 5.77 -4.02
CA MET A 9 0.44 6.15 -2.90
C MET A 9 1.71 6.86 -3.36
N LEU A 10 2.40 6.31 -4.37
CA LEU A 10 3.62 6.89 -4.92
C LEU A 10 3.36 8.29 -5.50
N LEU A 11 2.29 8.46 -6.28
CA LEU A 11 1.89 9.77 -6.81
C LEU A 11 1.55 10.79 -5.72
N SER A 12 0.92 10.34 -4.64
CA SER A 12 0.60 11.21 -3.50
C SER A 12 1.86 11.68 -2.77
N TYR A 13 2.83 10.78 -2.52
CA TYR A 13 4.11 11.14 -1.92
C TYR A 13 4.94 12.03 -2.83
N LEU A 14 4.93 11.78 -4.15
CA LEU A 14 5.60 12.62 -5.13
C LEU A 14 5.02 14.04 -5.13
N ALA A 15 3.70 14.17 -5.12
CA ALA A 15 3.03 15.49 -5.07
C ALA A 15 3.41 16.25 -3.78
N MET A 16 3.44 15.60 -2.62
CA MET A 16 3.89 16.20 -1.37
C MET A 16 5.36 16.63 -1.44
N ALA A 17 6.22 15.78 -1.99
CA ALA A 17 7.66 16.10 -2.14
C ALA A 17 7.86 17.32 -3.06
N VAL A 18 7.16 17.39 -4.17
CA VAL A 18 7.23 18.54 -5.09
C VAL A 18 6.77 19.83 -4.40
N LEU A 19 5.67 19.81 -3.63
CA LEU A 19 5.22 20.97 -2.88
C LEU A 19 6.22 21.42 -1.81
N ALA A 20 6.81 20.48 -1.09
CA ALA A 20 7.83 20.78 -0.08
C ALA A 20 9.11 21.37 -0.70
N ILE A 21 9.57 20.78 -1.82
CA ILE A 21 10.75 21.27 -2.56
C ILE A 21 10.51 22.67 -3.10
N THR A 22 9.33 22.95 -3.67
CA THR A 22 9.03 24.28 -4.20
C THR A 22 8.97 25.34 -3.10
N ALA A 23 8.39 25.04 -1.94
CA ALA A 23 8.38 25.93 -0.78
C ALA A 23 9.79 26.22 -0.28
N SER A 24 10.63 25.18 -0.16
CA SER A 24 12.02 25.30 0.29
C SER A 24 12.88 26.08 -0.70
N ALA A 25 12.74 25.80 -2.01
CA ALA A 25 13.46 26.51 -3.06
C ALA A 25 13.12 28.00 -3.08
N TYR A 26 11.83 28.35 -2.91
CA TYR A 26 11.41 29.74 -2.81
C TYR A 26 12.02 30.44 -1.57
N ALA A 27 12.03 29.76 -0.42
CA ALA A 27 12.61 30.30 0.81
C ALA A 27 14.13 30.57 0.66
N ILE A 28 14.88 29.63 0.09
CA ILE A 28 16.31 29.75 -0.16
C ILE A 28 16.60 30.90 -1.12
N PHE A 29 15.87 30.97 -2.25
CA PHE A 29 16.04 32.03 -3.25
C PHE A 29 15.75 33.41 -2.65
N SER A 30 14.67 33.53 -1.85
CA SER A 30 14.33 34.78 -1.17
C SER A 30 15.40 35.20 -0.15
N LEU A 31 15.94 34.24 0.61
CA LEU A 31 17.01 34.49 1.56
C LEU A 31 18.30 34.95 0.87
N GLN A 32 18.69 34.33 -0.24
CA GLN A 32 19.85 34.74 -1.03
C GLN A 32 19.71 36.19 -1.52
N ASN A 33 18.56 36.56 -2.07
CA ASN A 33 18.32 37.93 -2.52
C ASN A 33 18.37 38.97 -1.37
N LEU A 34 17.88 38.61 -0.18
CA LEU A 34 17.96 39.49 1.00
C LEU A 34 19.41 39.63 1.50
N ASN A 35 20.16 38.55 1.51
CA ASN A 35 21.58 38.57 1.86
C ASN A 35 22.39 39.44 0.91
N GLU A 36 22.18 39.33 -0.41
CA GLU A 36 22.85 40.15 -1.42
C GLU A 36 22.61 41.66 -1.19
N LEU A 37 21.36 42.04 -0.88
CA LEU A 37 21.03 43.41 -0.50
C LEU A 37 21.76 43.84 0.77
N ALA A 38 21.83 42.97 1.78
CA ALA A 38 22.51 43.25 3.04
C ALA A 38 24.04 43.42 2.83
N TYR A 39 24.65 42.55 2.05
CA TYR A 39 26.07 42.70 1.67
C TYR A 39 26.34 44.00 0.93
N THR A 40 25.46 44.40 0.00
CA THR A 40 25.61 45.66 -0.72
C THR A 40 25.58 46.86 0.22
N ILE A 41 24.69 46.86 1.25
CA ILE A 41 24.66 47.92 2.25
C ILE A 41 25.97 47.99 3.02
N ILE A 42 26.49 46.86 3.47
CA ILE A 42 27.71 46.81 4.30
C ILE A 42 28.94 47.15 3.48
N ASP A 43 29.14 46.48 2.36
CA ASP A 43 30.41 46.57 1.58
C ASP A 43 30.51 47.81 0.72
N GLN A 44 29.38 48.43 0.34
CA GLN A 44 29.36 49.60 -0.52
C GLN A 44 28.85 50.85 0.19
N ASP A 45 27.57 50.88 0.60
CA ASP A 45 26.96 52.09 1.08
C ASP A 45 27.51 52.54 2.44
N PHE A 46 27.65 51.62 3.39
CA PHE A 46 28.24 51.94 4.71
C PHE A 46 29.70 52.34 4.58
N PHE A 47 30.44 51.61 3.73
CA PHE A 47 31.87 51.97 3.43
C PHE A 47 31.95 53.38 2.87
N VAL A 48 31.11 53.82 1.93
CA VAL A 48 31.09 55.18 1.38
C VAL A 48 30.80 56.21 2.43
N ALA A 49 29.77 55.96 3.26
CA ALA A 49 29.34 56.89 4.32
C ALA A 49 30.47 57.08 5.37
N ASP A 50 31.08 56.00 5.85
CA ASP A 50 32.12 56.04 6.87
C ASP A 50 33.41 56.67 6.34
N ASN A 51 33.88 56.24 5.15
CA ASN A 51 35.12 56.78 4.57
C ASN A 51 34.94 58.28 4.21
N SER A 52 33.77 58.70 3.72
CA SER A 52 33.48 60.13 3.48
C SER A 52 33.56 60.93 4.81
N LYS A 53 32.99 60.42 5.90
CA LYS A 53 33.08 61.03 7.24
C LYS A 53 34.52 61.22 7.68
N ASN A 54 35.33 60.14 7.61
CA ASN A 54 36.71 60.16 8.01
C ASN A 54 37.55 61.18 7.17
N MET A 55 37.23 61.32 5.89
CA MET A 55 37.85 62.31 5.02
C MET A 55 37.45 63.73 5.38
N VAL A 56 36.21 63.99 5.78
CA VAL A 56 35.79 65.32 6.31
C VAL A 56 36.54 65.64 7.59
N ASP A 57 36.66 64.71 8.48
CA ASP A 57 37.38 64.89 9.74
C ASP A 57 38.88 65.18 9.50
N ALA A 58 39.53 64.49 8.55
CA ALA A 58 40.88 64.76 8.14
C ALA A 58 41.06 66.14 7.52
N LEU A 59 40.10 66.57 6.65
CA LEU A 59 40.10 67.87 5.98
C LEU A 59 39.98 69.02 7.03
N LEU A 60 39.06 68.90 8.00
CA LEU A 60 38.84 69.90 9.05
C LEU A 60 40.09 69.97 9.99
N ALA A 61 40.72 68.81 10.26
CA ALA A 61 41.99 68.81 11.03
C ALA A 61 43.11 69.45 10.24
N GLN A 62 43.16 69.27 8.93
CA GLN A 62 44.14 69.91 8.03
C GLN A 62 43.90 71.44 7.99
N GLU A 63 42.66 71.91 7.88
CA GLU A 63 42.31 73.34 7.97
C GLU A 63 42.73 73.95 9.31
N SER A 64 42.47 73.23 10.40
CA SER A 64 42.90 73.67 11.74
C SER A 64 44.37 73.83 11.86
N ALA A 65 45.15 72.87 11.26
CA ALA A 65 46.62 72.96 11.23
C ALA A 65 47.09 74.13 10.39
N GLU A 66 46.54 74.39 9.21
CA GLU A 66 46.81 75.59 8.37
C GLU A 66 46.67 76.88 9.13
N LYS A 67 45.46 77.12 9.71
CA LYS A 67 45.15 78.33 10.48
C LYS A 67 46.04 78.52 11.69
N LYS A 68 46.39 77.45 12.40
CA LYS A 68 47.38 77.52 13.52
C LYS A 68 48.76 77.86 13.03
N TYR A 69 49.20 77.30 11.86
CA TYR A 69 50.52 77.62 11.26
C TYR A 69 50.62 79.09 10.90
N LEU A 70 49.60 79.67 10.30
CA LEU A 70 49.59 81.09 9.91
C LEU A 70 49.70 82.01 11.13
N ILE A 71 49.20 81.60 12.29
CA ILE A 71 49.28 82.40 13.55
C ILE A 71 50.59 82.16 14.26
N LEU A 72 50.96 80.89 14.49
CA LEU A 72 52.09 80.50 15.37
C LEU A 72 53.42 80.38 14.60
N LYS A 73 53.43 80.24 13.29
CA LYS A 73 54.58 80.07 12.39
C LYS A 73 55.49 78.94 12.78
N ASP A 74 54.93 77.92 13.46
CA ASP A 74 55.77 76.79 13.99
C ASP A 74 55.83 75.66 12.92
N PRO A 75 57.07 75.24 12.51
CA PRO A 75 57.17 74.16 11.49
C PRO A 75 56.51 72.82 11.89
N SER A 76 56.43 72.51 13.17
CA SER A 76 55.75 71.24 13.61
C SER A 76 54.30 71.24 13.25
N ILE A 77 53.61 72.38 13.16
CA ILE A 77 52.26 72.51 12.74
C ILE A 77 52.12 72.27 11.22
N ALA A 78 53.11 72.69 10.43
CA ALA A 78 53.12 72.33 8.99
C ALA A 78 53.21 70.82 8.75
N GLU A 79 54.03 70.15 9.59
CA GLU A 79 54.10 68.65 9.54
C GLU A 79 52.75 68.01 9.86
N LEU A 80 52.00 68.59 10.82
CA LEU A 80 50.68 68.11 11.14
C LEU A 80 49.69 68.29 9.93
N PHE A 81 49.78 69.41 9.19
CA PHE A 81 49.04 69.64 7.97
C PHE A 81 49.28 68.53 6.97
N TRP A 82 50.49 68.20 6.69
CA TRP A 82 50.84 67.13 5.75
C TRP A 82 50.46 65.75 6.20
N SER A 83 50.57 65.44 7.50
CA SER A 83 50.07 64.21 8.05
C SER A 83 48.54 64.05 7.83
N ARG A 84 47.76 65.11 8.01
CA ARG A 84 46.32 65.12 7.74
C ARG A 84 45.97 65.05 6.24
N SER A 85 46.82 65.67 5.40
CA SER A 85 46.74 65.53 3.95
C SER A 85 46.93 64.05 3.51
N GLU A 86 47.87 63.35 4.16
CA GLU A 86 48.07 61.92 3.88
C GLU A 86 46.91 61.05 4.33
N GLU A 87 46.25 61.34 5.48
CA GLU A 87 45.04 60.66 5.90
C GLU A 87 43.91 60.87 4.87
N PHE A 88 43.73 62.07 4.37
CA PHE A 88 42.73 62.36 3.32
C PHE A 88 43.03 61.56 2.05
N ASN A 89 44.28 61.51 1.62
CA ASN A 89 44.71 60.73 0.44
C ASN A 89 44.50 59.23 0.62
N LYS A 90 44.74 58.70 1.84
CA LYS A 90 44.37 57.31 2.17
C LYS A 90 42.89 57.04 1.99
N GLY A 91 42.03 58.02 2.38
CA GLY A 91 40.57 57.95 2.14
C GLY A 91 40.26 57.87 0.65
N LEU A 92 40.89 58.68 -0.20
CA LEU A 92 40.73 58.61 -1.67
C LEU A 92 41.16 57.25 -2.25
N ASP A 93 42.30 56.74 -1.79
CA ASP A 93 42.81 55.41 -2.22
C ASP A 93 41.87 54.28 -1.79
N ASN A 94 41.27 54.37 -0.60
CA ASN A 94 40.29 53.41 -0.13
C ASN A 94 39.07 53.40 -1.06
N PHE A 95 38.57 54.56 -1.46
CA PHE A 95 37.52 54.65 -2.47
C PHE A 95 37.86 54.01 -3.80
N LYS A 96 39.11 54.22 -4.30
CA LYS A 96 39.59 53.60 -5.55
C LYS A 96 39.63 52.06 -5.42
N LYS A 97 40.10 51.53 -4.28
CA LYS A 97 40.17 50.08 -3.99
C LYS A 97 38.79 49.50 -3.86
N GLY A 98 37.84 50.18 -3.23
CA GLY A 98 36.45 49.75 -3.05
C GLY A 98 35.63 49.71 -4.30
N ASN A 99 36.12 50.26 -5.42
CA ASN A 99 35.48 50.27 -6.75
C ASN A 99 33.94 50.53 -6.71
N VAL A 100 33.58 51.58 -5.94
CA VAL A 100 32.15 51.92 -5.75
C VAL A 100 31.55 52.49 -7.03
N PRO A 101 30.52 51.88 -7.59
CA PRO A 101 29.92 52.34 -8.85
C PRO A 101 29.40 53.79 -8.78
N GLY A 102 29.66 54.60 -9.80
CA GLY A 102 29.12 55.95 -9.92
C GLY A 102 29.88 57.01 -9.13
N THR A 103 30.98 56.71 -8.40
CA THR A 103 31.73 57.69 -7.62
C THR A 103 32.97 58.25 -8.35
N SER A 104 33.41 57.64 -9.45
CA SER A 104 34.66 57.96 -10.14
C SER A 104 34.82 59.45 -10.53
N GLY A 105 33.76 60.09 -11.03
CA GLY A 105 33.80 61.51 -11.37
C GLY A 105 33.98 62.44 -10.17
N MET A 106 33.30 62.16 -9.06
CA MET A 106 33.41 62.91 -7.80
C MET A 106 34.78 62.71 -7.16
N LEU A 107 35.34 61.48 -7.20
CA LEU A 107 36.66 61.17 -6.66
C LEU A 107 37.77 61.89 -7.44
N SER A 108 37.68 62.02 -8.77
CA SER A 108 38.62 62.77 -9.58
C SER A 108 38.59 64.24 -9.24
N ARG A 109 37.39 64.79 -8.98
CA ARG A 109 37.22 66.20 -8.59
C ARG A 109 37.75 66.46 -7.17
N LEU A 110 37.49 65.56 -6.22
CA LEU A 110 38.05 65.63 -4.86
C LEU A 110 39.58 65.62 -4.88
N LEU A 111 40.18 64.77 -5.67
CA LEU A 111 41.64 64.70 -5.80
C LEU A 111 42.21 66.01 -6.36
N LEU A 112 41.59 66.59 -7.39
CA LEU A 112 41.99 67.84 -8.00
C LEU A 112 41.90 68.99 -6.99
N LEU A 113 40.81 69.12 -6.28
CA LEU A 113 40.55 70.16 -5.27
C LEU A 113 41.53 70.03 -4.09
N HIS A 114 41.77 68.84 -3.60
CA HIS A 114 42.65 68.59 -2.50
C HIS A 114 44.13 68.90 -2.88
N ASN A 115 44.58 68.52 -4.09
CA ASN A 115 45.88 68.90 -4.60
C ASN A 115 45.97 70.43 -4.71
N ARG A 116 44.93 71.12 -5.18
CA ARG A 116 44.93 72.58 -5.21
C ARG A 116 45.03 73.18 -3.82
N TYR A 117 44.38 72.64 -2.81
CA TYR A 117 44.47 73.09 -1.43
C TYR A 117 45.88 72.88 -0.87
N ASN A 118 46.52 71.76 -1.17
CA ASN A 118 47.94 71.51 -0.78
C ASN A 118 48.91 72.49 -1.43
N GLU A 119 48.71 72.87 -2.70
CA GLU A 119 49.48 73.90 -3.41
C GLU A 119 49.33 75.27 -2.79
N LEU A 120 48.03 75.64 -2.43
CA LEU A 120 47.78 76.91 -1.76
C LEU A 120 48.49 77.00 -0.42
N PHE A 121 48.51 75.94 0.40
CA PHE A 121 49.26 75.90 1.66
C PHE A 121 50.74 76.02 1.44
N HIS A 122 51.31 75.42 0.36
CA HIS A 122 52.70 75.64 -0.02
C HIS A 122 53.05 77.12 -0.32
N GLN A 123 52.14 77.83 -1.02
CA GLN A 123 52.31 79.26 -1.30
C GLN A 123 52.25 80.10 -0.02
N GLU A 124 51.28 79.80 0.87
CA GLU A 124 51.08 80.41 2.18
C GLU A 124 52.42 80.29 3.05
N MET A 125 52.92 79.05 3.07
CA MET A 125 54.17 78.80 3.78
C MET A 125 55.36 79.61 3.20
N GLY A 126 55.42 79.78 1.88
CA GLY A 126 56.42 80.62 1.20
C GLY A 126 56.33 82.08 1.64
N LEU A 127 55.14 82.66 1.60
CA LEU A 127 54.82 84.01 2.02
C LEU A 127 55.09 84.27 3.51
N VAL A 128 54.82 83.31 4.38
CA VAL A 128 55.20 83.41 5.83
C VAL A 128 56.66 83.44 6.01
N LYS A 129 57.45 82.66 5.27
CA LYS A 129 58.93 82.67 5.29
C LYS A 129 59.53 84.00 4.80
N GLU A 130 58.84 84.69 3.84
CA GLU A 130 59.19 86.02 3.32
C GLU A 130 58.69 87.16 4.20
N ASN A 131 58.15 86.88 5.39
CA ASN A 131 57.55 87.87 6.32
C ASN A 131 56.26 88.56 5.73
N ARG A 132 55.63 88.01 4.76
CA ARG A 132 54.39 88.48 4.14
C ARG A 132 53.18 87.73 4.68
N GLY A 133 53.05 87.60 5.98
CA GLY A 133 51.98 86.83 6.63
C GLY A 133 50.57 87.31 6.34
N GLU A 134 50.37 88.65 6.15
CA GLU A 134 49.03 89.17 5.75
C GLU A 134 48.56 88.69 4.38
N ASP A 135 49.51 88.55 3.40
CA ASP A 135 49.16 88.02 2.10
C ASP A 135 48.84 86.52 2.16
N ALA A 136 49.55 85.76 3.02
CA ALA A 136 49.25 84.37 3.29
C ALA A 136 47.82 84.23 3.87
N VAL A 137 47.40 85.04 4.83
CA VAL A 137 46.05 85.03 5.41
C VAL A 137 44.96 85.35 4.32
N LYS A 138 45.24 86.28 3.41
CA LYS A 138 44.35 86.54 2.29
C LYS A 138 44.10 85.31 1.39
N ILE A 139 45.16 84.57 1.07
CA ILE A 139 45.03 83.31 0.30
C ILE A 139 44.20 82.30 1.10
N SER A 140 44.47 82.10 2.39
CA SER A 140 43.77 81.17 3.25
C SER A 140 42.28 81.54 3.32
N GLU A 141 41.90 82.80 3.52
CA GLU A 141 40.52 83.20 3.67
C GLU A 141 39.74 83.23 2.35
N ALA A 142 40.37 83.41 1.21
CA ALA A 142 39.71 83.49 -0.08
C ALA A 142 39.75 82.16 -0.88
N GLU A 143 41.01 81.68 -1.16
CA GLU A 143 41.16 80.51 -2.05
C GLU A 143 41.16 79.19 -1.33
N SER A 144 41.92 79.04 -0.21
CA SER A 144 41.98 77.79 0.58
C SER A 144 40.63 77.48 1.18
N LYS A 145 39.93 78.45 1.78
CA LYS A 145 38.61 78.29 2.32
C LYS A 145 37.58 77.83 1.25
N LYS A 146 37.63 78.39 0.06
CA LYS A 146 36.75 77.99 -1.03
C LYS A 146 37.00 76.53 -1.47
N ALA A 147 38.28 76.12 -1.59
CA ALA A 147 38.63 74.74 -1.89
C ALA A 147 38.13 73.76 -0.83
N ILE A 148 38.29 74.12 0.46
CA ILE A 148 37.83 73.31 1.60
C ILE A 148 36.28 73.20 1.55
N GLU A 149 35.58 74.30 1.34
CA GLU A 149 34.10 74.28 1.25
C GLU A 149 33.58 73.40 0.10
N GLU A 150 34.24 73.47 -1.08
CA GLU A 150 33.88 72.60 -2.22
C GLU A 150 34.17 71.14 -1.91
N ILE A 151 35.36 70.77 -1.33
CA ILE A 151 35.68 69.43 -0.92
C ILE A 151 34.66 68.90 0.11
N ALA A 152 34.38 69.68 1.14
CA ALA A 152 33.45 69.30 2.19
C ALA A 152 32.02 69.13 1.66
N SER A 153 31.59 69.94 0.67
CA SER A 153 30.32 69.82 -0.01
C SER A 153 30.21 68.50 -0.80
N LEU A 154 31.23 68.14 -1.56
CA LEU A 154 31.30 66.88 -2.32
C LEU A 154 31.29 65.66 -1.42
N LEU A 155 32.04 65.68 -0.33
CA LEU A 155 32.05 64.59 0.65
C LEU A 155 30.71 64.43 1.35
N ARG A 156 30.04 65.54 1.70
CA ARG A 156 28.67 65.53 2.25
C ARG A 156 27.67 64.96 1.24
N GLU A 157 27.77 65.31 -0.05
CA GLU A 157 26.93 64.76 -1.08
C GLU A 157 27.11 63.25 -1.23
N LEU A 158 28.38 62.76 -1.26
CA LEU A 158 28.65 61.32 -1.28
C LEU A 158 28.07 60.59 -0.07
N ARG A 159 28.24 61.15 1.13
CA ARG A 159 27.68 60.59 2.36
C ARG A 159 26.17 60.55 2.36
N MET A 160 25.48 61.66 1.99
CA MET A 160 24.06 61.71 1.93
C MET A 160 23.46 60.70 0.93
N LYS A 161 24.11 60.54 -0.24
CA LYS A 161 23.70 59.53 -1.24
C LYS A 161 23.84 58.11 -0.65
N ALA A 162 24.93 57.83 0.07
CA ALA A 162 25.12 56.53 0.70
C ALA A 162 24.10 56.25 1.81
N GLU A 163 23.81 57.24 2.65
CA GLU A 163 22.78 57.15 3.71
C GLU A 163 21.39 56.93 3.13
N ASP A 164 21.00 57.63 2.04
CA ASP A 164 19.75 57.45 1.31
C ASP A 164 19.65 56.02 0.69
N ASN A 165 20.72 55.54 0.09
CA ASN A 165 20.80 54.18 -0.43
C ASN A 165 20.63 53.16 0.69
N ILE A 166 21.27 53.33 1.86
CA ILE A 166 21.11 52.47 3.04
C ILE A 166 19.63 52.44 3.43
N GLU A 167 18.99 53.59 3.60
CA GLU A 167 17.57 53.66 4.01
C GLU A 167 16.67 52.96 2.99
N THR A 168 16.87 53.23 1.68
CA THR A 168 16.08 52.65 0.60
C THR A 168 16.25 51.12 0.57
N ARG A 169 17.47 50.59 0.67
CA ARG A 169 17.75 49.17 0.66
C ARG A 169 17.24 48.48 1.93
N MET A 170 17.36 49.11 3.11
CA MET A 170 16.78 48.62 4.36
C MET A 170 15.24 48.48 4.27
N ASN A 171 14.58 49.48 3.68
CA ASN A 171 13.14 49.39 3.43
C ASN A 171 12.79 48.28 2.46
N LEU A 172 13.58 48.09 1.38
CA LEU A 172 13.41 46.94 0.48
C LEU A 172 13.61 45.59 1.19
N ILE A 173 14.63 45.46 2.03
CA ILE A 173 14.84 44.26 2.85
C ILE A 173 13.63 43.98 3.74
N LYS A 174 13.14 44.99 4.44
CA LYS A 174 11.95 44.88 5.30
C LYS A 174 10.73 44.40 4.53
N VAL A 175 10.39 45.09 3.41
CA VAL A 175 9.20 44.75 2.60
C VAL A 175 9.32 43.36 1.97
N ARG A 176 10.47 43.07 1.33
CA ARG A 176 10.71 41.78 0.70
C ARG A 176 10.79 40.63 1.72
N GLY A 177 11.40 40.89 2.89
CA GLY A 177 11.49 39.91 3.99
C GLY A 177 10.13 39.52 4.54
N VAL A 178 9.26 40.49 4.81
CA VAL A 178 7.87 40.23 5.25
C VAL A 178 7.11 39.43 4.17
N LYS A 179 7.20 39.86 2.91
CA LYS A 179 6.55 39.16 1.79
C LYS A 179 7.08 37.73 1.61
N ALA A 180 8.39 37.53 1.69
CA ALA A 180 9.01 36.21 1.60
C ALA A 180 8.55 35.28 2.74
N SER A 181 8.53 35.81 3.99
CA SER A 181 8.03 35.07 5.15
C SER A 181 6.55 34.67 4.98
N GLN A 182 5.68 35.62 4.60
CA GLN A 182 4.25 35.34 4.38
C GLN A 182 4.04 34.27 3.28
N MET A 183 4.73 34.39 2.14
CA MET A 183 4.63 33.41 1.06
C MET A 183 5.14 32.03 1.48
N THR A 184 6.26 31.97 2.20
CA THR A 184 6.80 30.69 2.71
C THR A 184 5.85 30.03 3.68
N ILE A 185 5.30 30.79 4.63
CA ILE A 185 4.31 30.28 5.60
C ILE A 185 3.05 29.80 4.86
N THR A 186 2.54 30.58 3.92
CA THR A 186 1.34 30.21 3.15
C THR A 186 1.55 28.92 2.35
N LEU A 187 2.68 28.80 1.63
CA LEU A 187 3.03 27.58 0.89
C LEU A 187 3.19 26.37 1.81
N SER A 188 3.82 26.55 2.99
CA SER A 188 4.00 25.49 3.98
C SER A 188 2.66 25.01 4.54
N VAL A 189 1.75 25.92 4.87
CA VAL A 189 0.41 25.58 5.36
C VAL A 189 -0.39 24.84 4.29
N ILE A 190 -0.37 25.33 3.04
CA ILE A 190 -1.04 24.65 1.92
C ILE A 190 -0.46 23.22 1.73
N SER A 191 0.86 23.07 1.75
CA SER A 191 1.53 21.77 1.63
C SER A 191 1.10 20.81 2.74
N LEU A 192 1.05 21.29 3.98
CA LEU A 192 0.59 20.51 5.13
C LEU A 192 -0.87 20.08 4.98
N MET A 193 -1.77 21.00 4.59
CA MET A 193 -3.19 20.69 4.42
C MET A 193 -3.42 19.68 3.29
N VAL A 194 -2.74 19.84 2.17
CA VAL A 194 -2.81 18.88 1.05
C VAL A 194 -2.28 17.51 1.49
N GLY A 195 -1.15 17.48 2.20
CA GLY A 195 -0.59 16.24 2.73
C GLY A 195 -1.54 15.51 3.68
N LEU A 196 -2.16 16.23 4.61
CA LEU A 196 -3.14 15.66 5.54
C LEU A 196 -4.37 15.13 4.80
N ALA A 197 -4.90 15.88 3.84
CA ALA A 197 -6.05 15.46 3.03
C ALA A 197 -5.73 14.17 2.24
N LEU A 198 -4.57 14.09 1.58
CA LEU A 198 -4.13 12.90 0.87
C LEU A 198 -3.95 11.70 1.80
N ALA A 199 -3.35 11.89 2.98
CA ALA A 199 -3.20 10.84 3.99
C ALA A 199 -4.55 10.29 4.45
N LEU A 200 -5.53 11.15 4.73
CA LEU A 200 -6.89 10.74 5.13
C LEU A 200 -7.60 9.98 4.01
N ILE A 201 -7.51 10.45 2.75
CA ILE A 201 -8.10 9.78 1.59
C ILE A 201 -7.50 8.38 1.40
N ILE A 202 -6.18 8.26 1.45
CA ILE A 202 -5.49 6.96 1.29
C ILE A 202 -5.88 6.02 2.42
N THR A 203 -5.82 6.50 3.69
CA THR A 203 -6.17 5.70 4.86
C THR A 203 -7.60 5.17 4.77
N TYR A 204 -8.57 6.01 4.43
CA TYR A 204 -9.97 5.60 4.28
C TYR A 204 -10.16 4.59 3.14
N ASN A 205 -9.53 4.83 1.98
CA ASN A 205 -9.64 3.95 0.81
C ASN A 205 -8.98 2.57 0.98
N ILE A 206 -8.04 2.42 1.90
CA ILE A 206 -7.35 1.15 2.16
C ILE A 206 -7.91 0.48 3.42
N SER A 207 -7.98 1.21 4.54
CA SER A 207 -8.31 0.62 5.84
C SER A 207 -9.74 0.12 5.93
N LYS A 208 -10.71 0.82 5.32
CA LYS A 208 -12.11 0.42 5.35
C LYS A 208 -12.35 -0.93 4.66
N PRO A 209 -11.96 -1.14 3.38
CA PRO A 209 -12.15 -2.43 2.71
C PRO A 209 -11.38 -3.58 3.39
N LEU A 210 -10.18 -3.34 3.90
CA LEU A 210 -9.43 -4.36 4.63
C LEU A 210 -10.13 -4.78 5.93
N LYS A 211 -10.76 -3.84 6.63
CA LYS A 211 -11.55 -4.14 7.82
C LYS A 211 -12.79 -4.96 7.49
N GLU A 212 -13.43 -4.71 6.35
CA GLU A 212 -14.55 -5.51 5.84
C GLU A 212 -14.11 -6.93 5.47
N LEU A 213 -12.98 -7.08 4.77
CA LEU A 213 -12.38 -8.39 4.48
C LEU A 213 -12.03 -9.17 5.76
N LYS A 214 -11.41 -8.51 6.74
CA LYS A 214 -11.13 -9.12 8.04
C LYS A 214 -12.40 -9.63 8.73
N LYS A 215 -13.48 -8.82 8.71
CA LYS A 215 -14.78 -9.22 9.28
C LYS A 215 -15.36 -10.43 8.55
N ALA A 216 -15.34 -10.42 7.21
CA ALA A 216 -15.79 -11.53 6.39
C ALA A 216 -15.02 -12.82 6.69
N THR A 217 -13.69 -12.75 6.80
CA THR A 217 -12.83 -13.89 7.15
C THR A 217 -13.22 -14.49 8.51
N GLY A 218 -13.52 -13.64 9.51
CA GLY A 218 -13.97 -14.10 10.81
C GLY A 218 -15.31 -14.86 10.75
N LEU A 219 -16.27 -14.33 9.99
CA LEU A 219 -17.60 -14.99 9.81
C LEU A 219 -17.49 -16.34 9.10
N ILE A 220 -16.63 -16.41 8.07
CA ILE A 220 -16.41 -17.67 7.33
C ILE A 220 -15.71 -18.71 8.23
N ALA A 221 -14.78 -18.29 9.07
CA ALA A 221 -14.16 -19.19 10.05
C ALA A 221 -15.14 -19.74 11.09
N GLU A 222 -16.27 -19.04 11.33
CA GLU A 222 -17.39 -19.51 12.15
C GLU A 222 -18.40 -20.38 11.38
N GLY A 223 -18.13 -20.70 10.11
CA GLY A 223 -19.05 -21.49 9.26
C GLY A 223 -20.20 -20.67 8.64
N LYS A 224 -20.16 -19.34 8.70
CA LYS A 224 -21.20 -18.45 8.14
C LYS A 224 -20.83 -18.04 6.71
N PHE A 225 -21.07 -18.92 5.73
CA PHE A 225 -20.68 -18.72 4.33
C PHE A 225 -21.59 -17.77 3.53
N ASP A 226 -22.77 -17.40 4.05
CA ASP A 226 -23.72 -16.54 3.32
C ASP A 226 -23.43 -15.04 3.45
N TYR A 227 -22.24 -14.66 3.96
CA TYR A 227 -21.83 -13.28 4.03
C TYR A 227 -21.42 -12.76 2.65
N ASN A 228 -22.20 -11.82 2.11
CA ASN A 228 -21.91 -11.22 0.81
C ASN A 228 -20.91 -10.05 0.96
N LEU A 229 -19.70 -10.26 0.49
CA LEU A 229 -18.66 -9.24 0.46
C LEU A 229 -18.83 -8.33 -0.77
N ASN A 230 -19.46 -7.16 -0.59
CA ASN A 230 -19.70 -6.22 -1.69
C ASN A 230 -18.56 -5.20 -1.85
N ILE A 231 -17.40 -5.67 -2.31
CA ILE A 231 -16.25 -4.82 -2.64
C ILE A 231 -16.11 -4.75 -4.17
N ASN A 232 -16.80 -3.80 -4.79
CA ASN A 232 -16.73 -3.58 -6.24
C ASN A 232 -15.58 -2.61 -6.57
N ARG A 233 -14.36 -3.14 -6.70
CA ARG A 233 -13.14 -2.38 -7.01
C ARG A 233 -12.35 -3.07 -8.11
N HIS A 234 -11.47 -2.29 -8.76
CA HIS A 234 -10.65 -2.80 -9.87
C HIS A 234 -9.14 -2.60 -9.59
N ASP A 235 -8.77 -2.58 -8.31
CA ASP A 235 -7.40 -2.54 -7.82
C ASP A 235 -7.06 -3.84 -7.08
N GLU A 236 -5.92 -3.89 -6.42
CA GLU A 236 -5.42 -5.07 -5.72
C GLU A 236 -6.39 -5.55 -4.62
N ILE A 237 -7.12 -4.65 -3.98
CA ILE A 237 -8.14 -5.02 -2.98
C ILE A 237 -9.35 -5.66 -3.65
N GLY A 238 -9.73 -5.20 -4.84
CA GLY A 238 -10.79 -5.82 -5.63
C GLY A 238 -10.43 -7.25 -6.03
N SER A 239 -9.21 -7.45 -6.54
CA SER A 239 -8.70 -8.79 -6.89
C SER A 239 -8.63 -9.71 -5.66
N LEU A 240 -8.22 -9.20 -4.50
CA LEU A 240 -8.22 -9.95 -3.24
C LEU A 240 -9.63 -10.34 -2.80
N ALA A 241 -10.61 -9.43 -2.94
CA ALA A 241 -12.00 -9.71 -2.60
C ALA A 241 -12.61 -10.78 -3.51
N GLU A 242 -12.27 -10.78 -4.81
CA GLU A 242 -12.69 -11.81 -5.77
C GLU A 242 -12.11 -13.18 -5.41
N ALA A 243 -10.79 -13.25 -5.17
CA ALA A 243 -10.12 -14.49 -4.74
C ALA A 243 -10.70 -15.04 -3.44
N PHE A 244 -11.02 -14.15 -2.49
CA PHE A 244 -11.68 -14.51 -1.24
C PHE A 244 -13.09 -15.09 -1.50
N GLY A 245 -13.85 -14.53 -2.42
CA GLY A 245 -15.16 -15.05 -2.84
C GLY A 245 -15.06 -16.47 -3.37
N PHE A 246 -14.13 -16.75 -4.26
CA PHE A 246 -13.88 -18.12 -4.78
C PHE A 246 -13.51 -19.11 -3.67
N MET A 247 -12.66 -18.69 -2.74
CA MET A 247 -12.29 -19.52 -1.59
C MET A 247 -13.51 -19.85 -0.71
N THR A 248 -14.35 -18.87 -0.45
CA THR A 248 -15.57 -19.02 0.36
C THR A 248 -16.53 -20.02 -0.27
N GLU A 249 -16.78 -19.90 -1.56
CA GLU A 249 -17.64 -20.82 -2.31
C GLU A 249 -17.09 -22.25 -2.26
N ARG A 250 -15.79 -22.41 -2.44
CA ARG A 250 -15.14 -23.72 -2.34
C ARG A 250 -15.26 -24.34 -0.95
N LEU A 251 -15.09 -23.54 0.11
CA LEU A 251 -15.25 -24.01 1.48
C LEU A 251 -16.69 -24.44 1.78
N LYS A 252 -17.69 -23.67 1.31
CA LYS A 252 -19.11 -23.98 1.44
C LYS A 252 -19.45 -25.35 0.81
N VAL A 253 -18.92 -25.60 -0.40
CA VAL A 253 -19.08 -26.89 -1.10
C VAL A 253 -18.44 -28.02 -0.30
N LEU A 254 -17.23 -27.83 0.21
CA LEU A 254 -16.51 -28.85 1.00
C LEU A 254 -17.25 -29.18 2.31
N GLU A 255 -17.75 -28.15 3.03
CA GLU A 255 -18.54 -28.36 4.24
C GLU A 255 -19.83 -29.15 3.94
N THR A 256 -20.53 -28.80 2.87
CA THR A 256 -21.74 -29.52 2.46
C THR A 256 -21.45 -31.00 2.21
N LEU A 257 -20.34 -31.29 1.53
CA LEU A 257 -19.93 -32.68 1.25
C LEU A 257 -19.49 -33.42 2.52
N LEU A 258 -18.85 -32.74 3.46
CA LEU A 258 -18.46 -33.34 4.75
C LEU A 258 -19.68 -33.69 5.61
N LEU A 259 -20.68 -32.81 5.63
CA LEU A 259 -21.94 -33.05 6.35
C LEU A 259 -22.81 -34.13 5.71
N ASP A 260 -22.68 -34.37 4.39
CA ASP A 260 -23.38 -35.41 3.64
C ASP A 260 -22.81 -36.81 3.88
N ALA A 261 -21.54 -36.92 4.28
CA ALA A 261 -20.93 -38.21 4.52
C ALA A 261 -21.62 -38.98 5.67
N SER A 262 -21.81 -40.30 5.46
CA SER A 262 -22.42 -41.16 6.48
C SER A 262 -21.60 -41.16 7.77
N PRO A 263 -22.17 -40.78 8.92
CA PRO A 263 -21.44 -40.81 10.21
C PRO A 263 -20.98 -42.20 10.64
N LEU A 264 -21.63 -43.27 10.14
CA LEU A 264 -21.33 -44.65 10.51
C LEU A 264 -20.17 -45.24 9.71
N THR A 265 -20.14 -44.96 8.40
CA THR A 265 -19.18 -45.60 7.48
C THR A 265 -18.14 -44.62 6.92
N GLY A 266 -18.35 -43.33 7.06
CA GLY A 266 -17.50 -42.27 6.43
C GLY A 266 -17.63 -42.17 4.92
N LEU A 267 -18.48 -43.01 4.30
CA LEU A 267 -18.69 -42.99 2.84
C LEU A 267 -19.54 -41.77 2.42
N PRO A 268 -19.33 -41.25 1.21
CA PRO A 268 -20.14 -40.20 0.60
C PRO A 268 -21.64 -40.49 0.68
N GLY A 269 -22.45 -39.49 1.02
CA GLY A 269 -23.88 -39.61 1.13
C GLY A 269 -24.67 -39.23 -0.14
N ASN A 270 -25.93 -38.91 0.03
CA ASN A 270 -26.87 -38.69 -1.08
C ASN A 270 -26.44 -37.57 -2.02
N ILE A 271 -25.97 -36.42 -1.50
CA ILE A 271 -25.56 -35.28 -2.33
C ILE A 271 -24.36 -35.63 -3.21
N ALA A 272 -23.39 -36.37 -2.64
CA ALA A 272 -22.21 -36.79 -3.37
C ALA A 272 -22.56 -37.86 -4.44
N ILE A 273 -23.46 -38.80 -4.10
CA ILE A 273 -23.96 -39.82 -5.04
C ILE A 273 -24.69 -39.15 -6.24
N GLU A 274 -25.61 -38.20 -5.98
CA GLU A 274 -26.32 -37.49 -7.02
C GLU A 274 -25.39 -36.71 -7.94
N LYS A 275 -24.46 -35.97 -7.38
CA LYS A 275 -23.42 -35.24 -8.15
C LYS A 275 -22.56 -36.16 -9.02
N GLU A 276 -22.16 -37.34 -8.52
CA GLU A 276 -21.38 -38.26 -9.35
C GLU A 276 -22.20 -38.84 -10.49
N ILE A 277 -23.46 -39.18 -10.26
CA ILE A 277 -24.35 -39.64 -11.33
C ILE A 277 -24.56 -38.55 -12.37
N GLU A 278 -24.88 -37.30 -11.97
CA GLU A 278 -25.05 -36.16 -12.89
C GLU A 278 -23.78 -35.90 -13.72
N LYS A 279 -22.60 -36.01 -13.09
CA LYS A 279 -21.32 -35.88 -13.77
C LYS A 279 -21.16 -36.92 -14.86
N ARG A 280 -21.49 -38.23 -14.61
CA ARG A 280 -21.42 -39.30 -15.60
C ARG A 280 -22.33 -39.04 -16.80
N PHE A 281 -23.57 -38.61 -16.55
CA PHE A 281 -24.46 -38.19 -17.62
C PHE A 281 -23.96 -37.01 -18.44
N THR A 282 -23.38 -35.99 -17.77
CA THR A 282 -22.82 -34.82 -18.46
C THR A 282 -21.61 -35.17 -19.32
N GLU A 283 -20.73 -36.05 -18.81
CA GLU A 283 -19.55 -36.53 -19.51
C GLU A 283 -19.89 -37.57 -20.64
N LYS A 284 -21.15 -38.03 -20.69
CA LYS A 284 -21.61 -39.10 -21.64
C LYS A 284 -20.77 -40.35 -21.56
N LYS A 285 -20.29 -40.69 -20.38
CA LYS A 285 -19.52 -41.92 -20.15
C LYS A 285 -20.46 -43.06 -19.82
N GLN A 286 -20.21 -44.22 -20.41
CA GLN A 286 -20.85 -45.46 -20.03
C GLN A 286 -20.52 -45.82 -18.57
N PHE A 287 -21.52 -46.19 -17.78
CA PHE A 287 -21.32 -46.61 -16.39
C PHE A 287 -22.44 -47.55 -15.94
N SER A 288 -22.15 -48.37 -14.94
CA SER A 288 -23.13 -49.15 -14.23
C SER A 288 -23.36 -48.56 -12.84
N LEU A 289 -24.61 -48.45 -12.45
CA LEU A 289 -25.07 -48.10 -11.14
C LEU A 289 -25.56 -49.39 -10.44
N CYS A 290 -24.92 -49.74 -9.31
CA CYS A 290 -25.36 -50.86 -8.49
C CYS A 290 -25.96 -50.35 -7.20
N HIS A 291 -27.22 -50.69 -6.96
CA HIS A 291 -27.89 -50.48 -5.67
C HIS A 291 -27.69 -51.74 -4.84
N VAL A 292 -27.01 -51.60 -3.70
CA VAL A 292 -26.64 -52.70 -2.78
C VAL A 292 -27.51 -52.55 -1.54
N ASP A 293 -28.14 -53.65 -1.11
CA ASP A 293 -29.09 -53.66 0.03
C ASP A 293 -28.92 -54.96 0.84
N LEU A 294 -29.11 -54.88 2.18
CA LEU A 294 -29.07 -56.03 3.06
C LEU A 294 -30.50 -56.57 3.31
N ASP A 295 -30.78 -57.73 2.78
CA ASP A 295 -32.04 -58.40 3.04
C ASP A 295 -32.13 -58.91 4.48
N ASN A 296 -33.31 -58.78 5.11
CA ASN A 296 -33.57 -59.19 6.49
C ASN A 296 -32.70 -58.49 7.55
N PHE A 297 -32.11 -57.31 7.24
CA PHE A 297 -31.27 -56.59 8.20
C PHE A 297 -32.08 -56.11 9.43
N LYS A 298 -33.33 -55.64 9.25
CA LYS A 298 -34.14 -55.18 10.36
C LYS A 298 -34.40 -56.26 11.39
N PRO A 299 -34.89 -57.49 11.05
CA PRO A 299 -35.07 -58.61 11.99
C PRO A 299 -33.72 -58.98 12.72
N PHE A 300 -32.60 -58.84 12.04
CA PHE A 300 -31.30 -59.05 12.68
C PHE A 300 -31.02 -57.99 13.73
N ALA A 301 -31.13 -56.70 13.37
CA ALA A 301 -30.89 -55.58 14.28
C ALA A 301 -31.85 -55.59 15.50
N ASP A 302 -33.10 -55.95 15.28
CA ASP A 302 -34.09 -56.10 16.36
C ASP A 302 -33.73 -57.24 17.33
N LYS A 303 -33.12 -58.32 16.84
CA LYS A 303 -32.73 -59.48 17.67
C LYS A 303 -31.40 -59.28 18.38
N TYR A 304 -30.37 -58.80 17.66
CA TYR A 304 -29.01 -58.71 18.17
C TYR A 304 -28.63 -57.33 18.74
N GLY A 305 -29.53 -56.35 18.53
CA GLY A 305 -29.38 -54.97 19.00
C GLY A 305 -28.73 -54.04 17.98
N TYR A 306 -29.04 -52.75 18.10
CA TYR A 306 -28.59 -51.71 17.19
C TYR A 306 -27.09 -51.59 17.02
N ALA A 307 -26.36 -51.72 18.13
CA ALA A 307 -24.88 -51.66 18.09
C ALA A 307 -24.29 -52.78 17.21
N TRP A 308 -24.86 -54.00 17.30
CA TRP A 308 -24.41 -55.13 16.50
C TRP A 308 -24.85 -54.99 15.01
N GLY A 309 -26.02 -54.41 14.75
CA GLY A 309 -26.43 -54.01 13.39
C GLY A 309 -25.48 -53.00 12.79
N SER A 310 -25.06 -51.98 13.56
CA SER A 310 -24.06 -50.99 13.10
C SER A 310 -22.73 -51.61 12.71
N GLU A 311 -22.29 -52.63 13.43
CA GLU A 311 -21.04 -53.36 13.07
C GLU A 311 -21.21 -54.17 11.76
N VAL A 312 -22.40 -54.72 11.50
CA VAL A 312 -22.71 -55.35 10.19
C VAL A 312 -22.61 -54.31 9.05
N ILE A 313 -23.25 -53.15 9.23
CA ILE A 313 -23.16 -52.06 8.21
C ILE A 313 -21.70 -51.64 7.96
N LYS A 314 -20.92 -51.45 8.99
CA LYS A 314 -19.48 -51.16 8.88
C LYS A 314 -18.72 -52.25 8.14
N GLU A 315 -19.03 -53.51 8.42
CA GLU A 315 -18.39 -54.63 7.75
C GLU A 315 -18.75 -54.67 6.24
N VAL A 316 -20.00 -54.41 5.89
CA VAL A 316 -20.41 -54.27 4.50
C VAL A 316 -19.66 -53.12 3.82
N ALA A 317 -19.58 -51.97 4.44
CA ALA A 317 -18.81 -50.86 3.93
C ALA A 317 -17.35 -51.23 3.68
N ASN A 318 -16.72 -51.95 4.63
CA ASN A 318 -15.34 -52.43 4.47
C ASN A 318 -15.18 -53.45 3.32
N ILE A 319 -16.15 -54.34 3.11
CA ILE A 319 -16.15 -55.25 1.97
C ILE A 319 -16.26 -54.46 0.66
N LEU A 320 -17.20 -53.50 0.59
CA LEU A 320 -17.38 -52.67 -0.60
C LEU A 320 -16.12 -51.86 -0.91
N VAL A 321 -15.51 -51.22 0.08
CA VAL A 321 -14.23 -50.45 -0.08
C VAL A 321 -13.09 -51.37 -0.57
N GLY A 322 -13.06 -52.62 -0.09
CA GLY A 322 -12.03 -53.57 -0.48
C GLY A 322 -12.14 -54.05 -1.95
N HIS A 323 -13.33 -54.02 -2.54
CA HIS A 323 -13.59 -54.53 -3.86
C HIS A 323 -13.88 -53.44 -4.92
N VAL A 324 -14.27 -52.25 -4.50
CA VAL A 324 -14.42 -51.09 -5.39
C VAL A 324 -13.14 -50.29 -5.40
N PRO A 325 -12.35 -50.31 -6.47
CA PRO A 325 -11.06 -49.61 -6.52
C PRO A 325 -11.29 -48.09 -6.62
N ILE A 326 -11.34 -47.44 -5.48
CA ILE A 326 -11.42 -45.96 -5.40
C ILE A 326 -10.05 -45.42 -5.81
N THR A 327 -9.87 -45.10 -7.08
CA THR A 327 -8.62 -44.54 -7.63
C THR A 327 -8.77 -43.03 -7.87
N ASP A 328 -7.67 -42.30 -7.79
CA ASP A 328 -7.64 -40.86 -8.09
C ASP A 328 -8.14 -40.49 -9.51
N ASN A 329 -8.21 -41.45 -10.41
CA ASN A 329 -8.73 -41.29 -11.77
C ASN A 329 -10.27 -41.25 -11.83
N GLY A 330 -10.98 -41.39 -10.70
CA GLY A 330 -12.44 -41.24 -10.63
C GLY A 330 -13.23 -42.24 -11.49
N SER A 331 -12.67 -43.44 -11.74
CA SER A 331 -13.37 -44.47 -12.55
C SER A 331 -14.50 -45.14 -11.78
N ASP A 332 -14.35 -45.31 -10.48
CA ASP A 332 -15.30 -45.98 -9.63
C ASP A 332 -15.67 -45.11 -8.43
N PHE A 333 -16.91 -45.20 -7.94
CA PHE A 333 -17.43 -44.43 -6.81
C PHE A 333 -18.25 -45.33 -5.92
N LEU A 334 -18.15 -45.10 -4.61
CA LEU A 334 -18.90 -45.79 -3.57
C LEU A 334 -19.60 -44.78 -2.65
N GLY A 335 -20.90 -44.93 -2.45
CA GLY A 335 -21.69 -44.09 -1.58
C GLY A 335 -22.56 -44.89 -0.62
N HIS A 336 -23.01 -44.26 0.46
CA HIS A 336 -23.91 -44.84 1.45
C HIS A 336 -25.16 -43.94 1.59
N ILE A 337 -26.29 -44.41 1.07
CA ILE A 337 -27.58 -43.68 1.11
C ILE A 337 -28.06 -43.52 2.55
N GLY A 338 -27.97 -44.59 3.32
CA GLY A 338 -28.39 -44.64 4.72
C GLY A 338 -28.97 -46.00 5.10
N GLY A 339 -28.90 -46.31 6.40
CA GLY A 339 -29.34 -47.62 6.87
C GLY A 339 -28.45 -48.74 6.29
N ASP A 340 -29.06 -49.60 5.50
CA ASP A 340 -28.50 -50.78 4.83
C ASP A 340 -28.31 -50.60 3.32
N ASP A 341 -28.55 -49.41 2.78
CA ASP A 341 -28.49 -49.09 1.35
C ASP A 341 -27.17 -48.42 0.93
N PHE A 342 -26.48 -49.02 -0.07
CA PHE A 342 -25.25 -48.47 -0.65
C PHE A 342 -25.36 -48.33 -2.18
N ILE A 343 -24.53 -47.48 -2.76
CA ILE A 343 -24.44 -47.28 -4.20
C ILE A 343 -22.99 -47.50 -4.65
N ILE A 344 -22.83 -48.27 -5.72
CA ILE A 344 -21.58 -48.39 -6.46
C ILE A 344 -21.80 -47.87 -7.86
N ILE A 345 -20.88 -47.00 -8.33
CA ILE A 345 -20.85 -46.56 -9.72
C ILE A 345 -19.49 -46.99 -10.30
N SER A 346 -19.54 -47.77 -11.37
CA SER A 346 -18.31 -48.37 -11.94
C SER A 346 -18.40 -48.52 -13.45
N ASP A 347 -17.26 -48.86 -14.10
CA ASP A 347 -17.19 -49.22 -15.52
C ASP A 347 -17.96 -50.51 -15.75
N PRO A 348 -18.89 -50.60 -16.73
CA PRO A 348 -19.69 -51.78 -17.02
C PRO A 348 -18.86 -53.06 -17.20
N LYS A 349 -17.64 -52.92 -17.75
CA LYS A 349 -16.74 -54.07 -17.99
C LYS A 349 -16.19 -54.73 -16.74
N LYS A 350 -16.19 -54.01 -15.62
CA LYS A 350 -15.65 -54.49 -14.33
C LYS A 350 -16.75 -54.85 -13.33
N THR A 351 -17.95 -54.29 -13.51
CA THR A 351 -19.01 -54.30 -12.51
C THR A 351 -19.47 -55.72 -12.14
N ASP A 352 -19.62 -56.61 -13.13
CA ASP A 352 -19.94 -58.03 -12.85
C ASP A 352 -18.97 -58.71 -11.90
N ARG A 353 -17.66 -58.54 -12.14
CA ARG A 353 -16.61 -59.12 -11.31
C ARG A 353 -16.63 -58.48 -9.90
N ILE A 354 -16.87 -57.18 -9.79
CA ILE A 354 -16.98 -56.47 -8.52
C ILE A 354 -18.15 -57.01 -7.73
N CYS A 355 -19.37 -57.12 -8.31
CA CYS A 355 -20.55 -57.64 -7.66
C CYS A 355 -20.37 -59.08 -7.16
N GLN A 356 -19.85 -59.95 -8.02
CA GLN A 356 -19.58 -61.36 -7.61
C GLN A 356 -18.58 -61.44 -6.48
N SER A 357 -17.51 -60.71 -6.52
CA SER A 357 -16.47 -60.72 -5.46
C SER A 357 -17.02 -60.16 -4.13
N ILE A 358 -17.90 -59.17 -4.17
CA ILE A 358 -18.55 -58.60 -3.01
C ILE A 358 -19.47 -59.66 -2.37
N ILE A 359 -20.29 -60.35 -3.16
CA ILE A 359 -21.19 -61.39 -2.67
C ILE A 359 -20.42 -62.55 -2.01
N ASP A 360 -19.36 -63.06 -2.71
CA ASP A 360 -18.56 -64.16 -2.20
C ASP A 360 -17.86 -63.78 -0.88
N GLU A 361 -17.41 -62.55 -0.75
CA GLU A 361 -16.76 -62.07 0.52
C GLU A 361 -17.82 -61.82 1.61
N PHE A 362 -18.98 -61.23 1.25
CA PHE A 362 -20.06 -60.99 2.19
C PHE A 362 -20.55 -62.29 2.80
N ASP A 363 -20.90 -63.31 1.99
CA ASP A 363 -21.41 -64.60 2.47
C ASP A 363 -20.41 -65.32 3.41
N ARG A 364 -19.12 -65.14 3.18
CA ARG A 364 -18.08 -65.68 4.07
C ARG A 364 -18.04 -64.94 5.39
N ARG A 365 -18.17 -63.61 5.40
CA ARG A 365 -17.96 -62.77 6.58
C ARG A 365 -19.21 -62.59 7.42
N ILE A 366 -20.40 -62.58 6.85
CA ILE A 366 -21.67 -62.28 7.53
C ILE A 366 -21.97 -63.32 8.61
N MET A 367 -21.59 -64.60 8.39
CA MET A 367 -21.85 -65.69 9.31
C MET A 367 -21.24 -65.51 10.70
N ARG A 368 -20.20 -64.71 10.86
CA ARG A 368 -19.56 -64.45 12.16
C ARG A 368 -20.42 -63.54 13.07
N PHE A 369 -21.37 -62.83 12.54
CA PHE A 369 -22.27 -61.97 13.32
C PHE A 369 -23.42 -62.72 13.98
N TYR A 370 -23.57 -64.00 13.63
CA TYR A 370 -24.60 -64.85 14.20
C TYR A 370 -24.09 -65.75 15.32
N SER A 371 -24.98 -66.03 16.33
CA SER A 371 -24.71 -67.08 17.29
C SER A 371 -24.59 -68.44 16.59
N GLU A 372 -23.81 -69.35 17.17
CA GLU A 372 -23.64 -70.68 16.59
C GLU A 372 -25.00 -71.41 16.40
N LYS A 373 -25.92 -71.23 17.36
CA LYS A 373 -27.29 -71.82 17.31
C LYS A 373 -28.08 -71.31 16.12
N ASP A 374 -28.04 -70.01 15.80
CA ASP A 374 -28.81 -69.45 14.69
C ASP A 374 -28.14 -69.75 13.36
N ARG A 375 -26.82 -69.85 13.32
CA ARG A 375 -26.03 -70.24 12.15
C ARG A 375 -26.33 -71.70 11.71
N GLN A 376 -26.39 -72.64 12.70
CA GLN A 376 -26.75 -74.03 12.41
C GLN A 376 -28.19 -74.23 11.95
N LYS A 377 -29.10 -73.36 12.42
CA LYS A 377 -30.52 -73.37 11.99
C LYS A 377 -30.77 -72.75 10.64
N GLY A 378 -29.93 -71.86 10.16
CA GLY A 378 -30.10 -71.09 8.94
C GLY A 378 -31.20 -70.00 9.00
N PHE A 379 -31.79 -69.72 10.16
CA PHE A 379 -32.78 -68.70 10.37
C PHE A 379 -32.73 -68.09 11.77
N ILE A 380 -33.28 -66.88 11.89
CA ILE A 380 -33.52 -66.25 13.19
C ILE A 380 -35.01 -66.16 13.47
N VAL A 381 -35.38 -66.18 14.76
CA VAL A 381 -36.74 -65.92 15.20
C VAL A 381 -36.83 -64.47 15.62
N GLY A 382 -37.66 -63.70 14.99
CA GLY A 382 -37.92 -62.30 15.29
C GLY A 382 -39.43 -62.01 15.32
N LYS A 383 -39.80 -60.72 15.44
CA LYS A 383 -41.19 -60.23 15.32
C LYS A 383 -41.38 -59.57 13.96
N ASP A 384 -42.51 -59.86 13.31
CA ASP A 384 -42.93 -59.16 12.13
C ASP A 384 -43.43 -57.72 12.45
N ARG A 385 -43.84 -56.96 11.44
CA ARG A 385 -44.34 -55.59 11.61
C ARG A 385 -45.65 -55.52 12.42
N GLN A 386 -46.31 -56.66 12.60
CA GLN A 386 -47.60 -56.81 13.36
C GLN A 386 -47.35 -57.32 14.77
N GLY A 387 -46.06 -57.63 15.16
CA GLY A 387 -45.68 -58.14 16.47
C GLY A 387 -45.74 -59.67 16.62
N ASN A 388 -46.08 -60.44 15.58
CA ASN A 388 -46.11 -61.90 15.61
C ASN A 388 -44.72 -62.49 15.47
N GLN A 389 -44.48 -63.63 16.14
CA GLN A 389 -43.21 -64.36 15.99
C GLN A 389 -43.17 -65.03 14.60
N GLN A 390 -42.10 -64.72 13.86
CA GLN A 390 -41.82 -65.24 12.52
C GLN A 390 -40.40 -65.69 12.39
N ARG A 391 -40.11 -66.66 11.51
CA ARG A 391 -38.78 -67.07 11.13
C ARG A 391 -38.29 -66.20 9.97
N PHE A 392 -37.13 -65.62 10.12
CA PHE A 392 -36.48 -64.83 9.08
C PHE A 392 -35.22 -65.51 8.62
N PRO A 393 -34.90 -65.61 7.34
CA PRO A 393 -33.61 -66.09 6.84
C PRO A 393 -32.48 -65.27 7.43
N LEU A 394 -31.27 -65.78 7.35
CA LEU A 394 -30.07 -64.98 7.64
C LEU A 394 -29.94 -63.83 6.65
N ILE A 395 -29.24 -62.78 6.99
CA ILE A 395 -28.98 -61.64 6.14
C ILE A 395 -28.31 -62.09 4.86
N THR A 396 -28.82 -61.63 3.72
CA THR A 396 -28.25 -61.80 2.39
C THR A 396 -28.01 -60.43 1.79
N LEU A 397 -27.20 -60.38 0.74
CA LEU A 397 -26.88 -59.14 0.03
C LEU A 397 -27.51 -59.17 -1.36
N THR A 398 -28.40 -58.19 -1.64
CA THR A 398 -28.99 -58.00 -2.95
C THR A 398 -28.33 -56.81 -3.67
N ILE A 399 -27.89 -57.03 -4.92
CA ILE A 399 -27.31 -55.99 -5.76
C ILE A 399 -28.16 -55.87 -7.05
N ALA A 400 -28.76 -54.71 -7.27
CA ALA A 400 -29.47 -54.39 -8.52
C ALA A 400 -28.55 -53.54 -9.40
N MET A 401 -28.20 -54.01 -10.60
CA MET A 401 -27.26 -53.35 -11.49
C MET A 401 -28.01 -52.85 -12.76
N VAL A 402 -27.98 -51.56 -12.95
CA VAL A 402 -28.45 -50.86 -14.17
C VAL A 402 -27.26 -50.23 -14.89
N THR A 403 -27.23 -50.36 -16.21
CA THR A 403 -26.13 -49.85 -17.03
C THR A 403 -26.67 -48.83 -18.03
N ASP A 404 -26.01 -47.64 -18.03
CA ASP A 404 -26.26 -46.64 -19.05
C ASP A 404 -25.12 -46.69 -20.10
N ASP A 405 -25.51 -46.81 -21.35
CA ASP A 405 -24.59 -46.78 -22.51
C ASP A 405 -24.37 -45.37 -23.04
N GLY A 406 -24.91 -44.35 -22.35
CA GLY A 406 -24.86 -42.94 -22.72
C GLY A 406 -26.10 -42.44 -23.46
N THR A 407 -27.08 -43.32 -23.71
CA THR A 407 -28.31 -43.00 -24.46
C THR A 407 -29.59 -43.59 -23.89
N HIS A 408 -29.46 -44.58 -22.99
CA HIS A 408 -30.59 -45.37 -22.52
C HIS A 408 -31.52 -44.61 -21.53
N TYR A 409 -30.92 -43.81 -20.61
CA TYR A 409 -31.65 -43.07 -19.60
C TYR A 409 -31.70 -41.57 -19.87
N LYS A 410 -32.83 -40.94 -19.57
CA LYS A 410 -33.03 -39.50 -19.75
C LYS A 410 -32.29 -38.66 -18.68
N GLY A 411 -31.86 -39.29 -17.60
CA GLY A 411 -31.14 -38.64 -16.51
C GLY A 411 -31.09 -39.47 -15.22
N PRO A 412 -30.48 -38.91 -14.14
CA PRO A 412 -30.26 -39.61 -12.88
C PRO A 412 -31.52 -40.22 -12.26
N LEU A 413 -32.64 -39.51 -12.29
CA LEU A 413 -33.90 -39.94 -11.68
C LEU A 413 -34.49 -41.18 -12.38
N ASP A 414 -34.40 -41.23 -13.74
CA ASP A 414 -34.90 -42.31 -14.55
C ASP A 414 -34.10 -43.60 -14.26
N MET A 415 -32.81 -43.50 -14.21
CA MET A 415 -31.90 -44.60 -13.86
C MET A 415 -32.11 -45.10 -12.42
N ALA A 416 -32.23 -44.17 -11.44
CA ALA A 416 -32.50 -44.53 -10.05
C ALA A 416 -33.85 -45.26 -9.87
N LYS A 417 -34.87 -44.85 -10.61
CA LYS A 417 -36.18 -45.56 -10.61
C LYS A 417 -36.06 -47.00 -11.12
N LYS A 418 -35.33 -47.18 -12.23
CA LYS A 418 -35.10 -48.51 -12.79
C LYS A 418 -34.26 -49.39 -11.84
N ALA A 419 -33.27 -48.84 -11.20
CA ALA A 419 -32.48 -49.54 -10.18
C ALA A 419 -33.33 -49.98 -8.98
N ALA A 420 -34.29 -49.16 -8.54
CA ALA A 420 -35.20 -49.52 -7.47
C ALA A 420 -36.17 -50.63 -7.88
N GLU A 421 -36.73 -50.57 -9.10
CA GLU A 421 -37.58 -51.65 -9.64
C GLU A 421 -36.83 -52.98 -9.71
N LEU A 422 -35.61 -52.95 -10.19
CA LEU A 422 -34.74 -54.12 -10.29
C LEU A 422 -34.35 -54.68 -8.91
N LYS A 423 -34.16 -53.82 -7.90
CA LYS A 423 -33.91 -54.21 -6.53
C LYS A 423 -35.07 -55.00 -5.94
N GLU A 424 -36.31 -54.58 -6.14
CA GLU A 424 -37.48 -55.30 -5.66
C GLU A 424 -37.59 -56.70 -6.29
N TYR A 425 -37.29 -56.82 -7.60
CA TYR A 425 -37.23 -58.12 -8.26
C TYR A 425 -36.13 -59.00 -7.68
N ALA A 426 -34.92 -58.49 -7.52
CA ALA A 426 -33.73 -59.21 -7.02
C ALA A 426 -33.99 -59.77 -5.59
N LYS A 427 -34.71 -59.03 -4.73
CA LYS A 427 -35.11 -59.49 -3.39
C LYS A 427 -36.06 -60.68 -3.38
N THR A 428 -36.65 -61.05 -4.48
CA THR A 428 -37.50 -62.27 -4.60
C THR A 428 -36.66 -63.53 -4.82
N LEU A 429 -35.39 -63.34 -5.21
CA LEU A 429 -34.48 -64.46 -5.46
C LEU A 429 -33.85 -64.95 -4.14
N PRO A 430 -33.58 -66.26 -3.97
CA PRO A 430 -33.02 -66.79 -2.76
C PRO A 430 -31.50 -66.56 -2.65
N GLY A 431 -31.04 -66.23 -1.44
CA GLY A 431 -29.62 -66.04 -1.15
C GLY A 431 -29.06 -64.72 -1.58
N SER A 432 -27.77 -64.47 -1.37
CA SER A 432 -27.12 -63.26 -1.88
C SER A 432 -27.01 -63.34 -3.41
N ASN A 433 -27.39 -62.27 -4.08
CA ASN A 433 -27.47 -62.29 -5.54
C ASN A 433 -27.20 -60.91 -6.11
N TYR A 434 -26.83 -60.84 -7.39
CA TYR A 434 -26.90 -59.59 -8.19
C TYR A 434 -27.70 -59.85 -9.48
N VAL A 435 -28.48 -58.88 -9.85
CA VAL A 435 -29.34 -58.95 -11.01
C VAL A 435 -29.07 -57.74 -11.92
N LYS A 436 -28.92 -58.04 -13.22
CA LYS A 436 -28.80 -57.05 -14.29
C LYS A 436 -30.16 -56.76 -14.90
N GLN A 437 -30.30 -55.56 -15.42
CA GLN A 437 -31.48 -55.18 -16.18
C GLN A 437 -31.75 -56.13 -17.35
N GLU A 438 -30.68 -56.52 -18.08
CA GLU A 438 -30.77 -57.43 -19.23
C GLU A 438 -31.31 -58.82 -18.87
N ASP A 439 -31.09 -59.30 -17.66
CA ASP A 439 -31.53 -60.61 -17.18
C ASP A 439 -33.06 -60.64 -17.01
N VAL A 440 -33.67 -59.50 -16.69
CA VAL A 440 -35.14 -59.40 -16.47
C VAL A 440 -35.88 -59.14 -17.79
N GLU A 441 -35.31 -58.34 -18.69
CA GLU A 441 -35.90 -58.02 -20.00
C GLU A 441 -35.94 -59.25 -20.93
N ASN A 442 -35.01 -60.22 -20.75
CA ASN A 442 -35.00 -61.48 -21.54
C ASN A 442 -36.00 -62.54 -21.01
N VAL A 443 -36.64 -62.32 -19.86
CA VAL A 443 -37.61 -63.26 -19.23
C VAL A 443 -39.05 -62.79 -19.35
N SER A 444 -39.24 -61.53 -19.76
CA SER A 444 -40.58 -60.94 -20.03
C SER A 444 -40.95 -61.08 -21.49
#